data_9d185b8c6f82a62f72ad64513649399b
#
_entry.id   9d185b8c6f82a62f72ad64513649399b
#
_cell.length_a   1.000
_cell.length_b   1.000
_cell.length_c   1.000
_cell.angle_alpha   90.00
_cell.angle_beta   90.00
_cell.angle_gamma   90.00
#
_symmetry.space_group_name_H-M   'P 1'
#
loop_
_entity.id
_entity.type
_entity.pdbx_description
1 polymer ?
#
loop_
_entity_poly.entity_id
_entity_poly.type
_entity_poly.pdbx_seq_one_letter_code
_entity_poly.pdbx_strand_id
1 'polypeptide(L)'
;MGSMATSARAFVTRHTRLRPVPGLEAVRLHLADDVVTLWRATQVATRDPDAALPYWAFAWSGGLALARYVADHPEVVAGRRVFDLGSGSGLCAIASMQAGAAASTAAEIDGFAIAAIERNSRANGCRVAVVHRDVLDEDPPDADVVLAGDCWYDARLAERVLPWLQRARDRGIDVVVGDPGRRFLPVDALVELAAYEVRTTTELEDLDRTRAWAYRLR
;
A
#
# COMPACT_ATOMS: atom_id res chain seq x y z
N MET A 1 23.07 -3.12 -11.30
CA MET A 1 21.87 -2.54 -10.66
C MET A 1 21.23 -1.38 -11.43
N GLY A 2 21.96 -0.50 -12.13
CA GLY A 2 21.37 0.65 -12.83
C GLY A 2 20.44 0.33 -14.02
N SER A 3 20.70 -0.70 -14.81
CA SER A 3 19.92 -1.05 -16.02
C SER A 3 18.49 -1.55 -15.71
N MET A 4 18.29 -2.37 -14.69
CA MET A 4 16.98 -2.90 -14.32
C MET A 4 16.06 -1.83 -13.72
N ALA A 5 16.59 -0.96 -12.86
CA ALA A 5 15.83 0.14 -12.27
C ALA A 5 15.36 1.16 -13.33
N THR A 6 16.19 1.43 -14.34
CA THR A 6 15.81 2.29 -15.48
C THR A 6 14.70 1.64 -16.31
N SER A 7 14.75 0.32 -16.49
CA SER A 7 13.73 -0.46 -17.19
C SER A 7 12.39 -0.43 -16.44
N ALA A 8 12.38 -0.64 -15.11
CA ALA A 8 11.16 -0.62 -14.30
C ALA A 8 10.49 0.77 -14.29
N ARG A 9 11.28 1.86 -14.16
CA ARG A 9 10.75 3.23 -14.24
C ARG A 9 10.13 3.55 -15.60
N ALA A 10 10.77 3.09 -16.70
CA ALA A 10 10.23 3.26 -18.05
C ALA A 10 8.94 2.46 -18.24
N PHE A 11 8.88 1.24 -17.66
CA PHE A 11 7.70 0.39 -17.68
C PHE A 11 6.51 1.06 -16.99
N VAL A 12 6.69 1.55 -15.75
CA VAL A 12 5.64 2.28 -15.01
C VAL A 12 5.14 3.46 -15.85
N THR A 13 6.03 4.28 -16.41
CA THR A 13 5.63 5.45 -17.23
C THR A 13 4.84 5.07 -18.47
N ARG A 14 5.20 3.96 -19.12
CA ARG A 14 4.57 3.51 -20.36
C ARG A 14 3.17 2.96 -20.14
N HIS A 15 2.95 2.27 -19.03
CA HIS A 15 1.76 1.47 -18.79
C HIS A 15 0.79 2.08 -17.77
N THR A 16 1.11 3.25 -17.21
CA THR A 16 0.25 3.94 -16.25
C THR A 16 0.13 5.42 -16.58
N ARG A 17 -0.86 6.07 -15.96
CA ARG A 17 -1.05 7.53 -16.04
C ARG A 17 -1.08 8.12 -14.65
N LEU A 18 -0.42 9.27 -14.47
CA LEU A 18 -0.49 10.01 -13.20
C LEU A 18 -1.88 10.65 -13.05
N ARG A 19 -2.64 10.21 -12.06
CA ARG A 19 -4.02 10.66 -11.79
C ARG A 19 -4.22 10.93 -10.31
N PRO A 20 -5.16 11.83 -9.96
CA PRO A 20 -5.65 11.92 -8.59
C PRO A 20 -6.31 10.59 -8.19
N VAL A 21 -6.15 10.21 -6.93
CA VAL A 21 -6.80 9.01 -6.36
C VAL A 21 -8.27 9.36 -6.07
N PRO A 22 -9.26 8.61 -6.59
CA PRO A 22 -10.67 8.87 -6.34
C PRO A 22 -11.00 8.84 -4.85
N GLY A 23 -11.57 9.94 -4.34
CA GLY A 23 -11.91 10.11 -2.92
C GLY A 23 -10.73 10.48 -2.01
N LEU A 24 -9.54 10.69 -2.60
CA LEU A 24 -8.37 11.27 -1.93
C LEU A 24 -7.55 12.09 -2.96
N GLU A 25 -8.18 13.07 -3.58
CA GLU A 25 -7.68 13.80 -4.74
C GLU A 25 -6.38 14.57 -4.48
N ALA A 26 -6.05 14.82 -3.22
CA ALA A 26 -4.77 15.40 -2.80
C ALA A 26 -3.57 14.48 -3.12
N VAL A 27 -3.80 13.17 -3.22
CA VAL A 27 -2.79 12.19 -3.61
C VAL A 27 -2.91 11.85 -5.09
N ARG A 28 -1.77 11.85 -5.80
CA ARG A 28 -1.70 11.46 -7.22
C ARG A 28 -0.82 10.24 -7.38
N LEU A 29 -1.33 9.23 -8.09
CA LEU A 29 -0.61 7.99 -8.34
C LEU A 29 -0.52 7.68 -9.84
N HIS A 30 0.52 6.97 -10.22
CA HIS A 30 0.61 6.28 -11.49
C HIS A 30 -0.32 5.06 -11.46
N LEU A 31 -1.49 5.17 -12.08
CA LEU A 31 -2.53 4.12 -12.12
C LEU A 31 -2.68 3.56 -13.53
N ALA A 32 -2.93 2.27 -13.64
CA ALA A 32 -3.27 1.61 -14.89
C ALA A 32 -4.76 1.75 -15.21
N ASP A 33 -5.10 1.59 -16.49
CA ASP A 33 -6.48 1.59 -16.97
C ASP A 33 -7.11 0.19 -16.92
N ASP A 34 -6.29 -0.86 -17.13
CA ASP A 34 -6.73 -2.25 -17.30
C ASP A 34 -5.73 -3.23 -16.68
N VAL A 35 -6.23 -4.09 -15.80
CA VAL A 35 -5.39 -5.03 -15.04
C VAL A 35 -4.82 -6.13 -15.94
N VAL A 36 -5.63 -6.66 -16.86
CA VAL A 36 -5.24 -7.79 -17.72
C VAL A 36 -4.17 -7.36 -18.70
N THR A 37 -4.34 -6.18 -19.31
CA THR A 37 -3.36 -5.60 -20.23
C THR A 37 -2.03 -5.35 -19.52
N LEU A 38 -2.06 -4.78 -18.32
CA LEU A 38 -0.84 -4.52 -17.56
C LEU A 38 -0.18 -5.83 -17.10
N TRP A 39 -0.96 -6.81 -16.65
CA TRP A 39 -0.43 -8.11 -16.24
C TRP A 39 0.29 -8.83 -17.39
N ARG A 40 -0.33 -8.87 -18.58
CA ARG A 40 0.33 -9.42 -19.79
C ARG A 40 1.61 -8.69 -20.13
N ALA A 41 1.61 -7.35 -20.03
CA ALA A 41 2.82 -6.56 -20.24
C ALA A 41 3.90 -6.89 -19.20
N THR A 42 3.52 -7.15 -17.95
CA THR A 42 4.43 -7.58 -16.88
C THR A 42 5.05 -8.94 -17.18
N GLN A 43 4.25 -9.93 -17.59
CA GLN A 43 4.74 -11.26 -18.01
C GLN A 43 5.78 -11.17 -19.12
N VAL A 44 5.53 -10.33 -20.13
CA VAL A 44 6.47 -10.09 -21.22
C VAL A 44 7.75 -9.42 -20.72
N ALA A 45 7.63 -8.40 -19.87
CA ALA A 45 8.78 -7.63 -19.37
C ALA A 45 9.69 -8.46 -18.46
N THR A 46 9.10 -9.33 -17.63
CA THR A 46 9.83 -10.23 -16.71
C THR A 46 10.29 -11.52 -17.39
N ARG A 47 9.70 -11.88 -18.52
CA ARG A 47 9.83 -13.20 -19.16
C ARG A 47 9.36 -14.34 -18.24
N ASP A 48 8.36 -14.04 -17.42
CA ASP A 48 7.77 -14.96 -16.46
C ASP A 48 6.26 -15.07 -16.72
N PRO A 49 5.75 -16.20 -17.23
CA PRO A 49 4.33 -16.42 -17.45
C PRO A 49 3.52 -16.46 -16.16
N ASP A 50 4.17 -16.73 -15.03
CA ASP A 50 3.55 -16.82 -13.71
C ASP A 50 3.78 -15.53 -12.88
N ALA A 51 4.21 -14.44 -13.53
CA ALA A 51 4.39 -13.15 -12.86
C ALA A 51 3.15 -12.76 -12.07
N ALA A 52 3.35 -12.27 -10.84
CA ALA A 52 2.27 -11.81 -9.99
C ALA A 52 1.47 -10.69 -10.64
N LEU A 53 0.20 -10.56 -10.24
CA LEU A 53 -0.63 -9.42 -10.65
C LEU A 53 0.04 -8.10 -10.23
N PRO A 54 -0.03 -7.07 -11.08
CA PRO A 54 0.60 -5.77 -10.81
C PRO A 54 -0.22 -4.93 -9.83
N TYR A 55 -0.35 -5.40 -8.58
CA TYR A 55 -1.15 -4.78 -7.52
C TYR A 55 -0.79 -3.31 -7.27
N TRP A 56 0.47 -2.94 -7.51
CA TRP A 56 1.00 -1.59 -7.34
C TRP A 56 0.38 -0.52 -8.24
N ALA A 57 -0.25 -0.92 -9.34
CA ALA A 57 -0.82 -0.01 -10.33
C ALA A 57 -2.27 0.40 -10.03
N PHE A 58 -2.78 0.06 -8.85
CA PHE A 58 -4.18 0.30 -8.48
C PHE A 58 -4.28 0.82 -7.05
N ALA A 59 -5.32 1.63 -6.77
CA ALA A 59 -5.67 2.05 -5.42
C ALA A 59 -6.69 1.07 -4.86
N TRP A 60 -6.23 0.11 -4.07
CA TRP A 60 -7.07 -0.92 -3.46
C TRP A 60 -7.89 -0.35 -2.31
N SER A 61 -9.05 -0.94 -2.08
CA SER A 61 -10.05 -0.42 -1.15
C SER A 61 -9.57 -0.30 0.30
N GLY A 62 -8.82 -1.27 0.80
CA GLY A 62 -8.27 -1.21 2.16
C GLY A 62 -7.19 -0.14 2.31
N GLY A 63 -6.25 -0.07 1.36
CA GLY A 63 -5.23 0.99 1.32
C GLY A 63 -5.85 2.37 1.16
N LEU A 64 -6.92 2.51 0.36
CA LEU A 64 -7.61 3.78 0.19
C LEU A 64 -8.34 4.21 1.47
N ALA A 65 -9.04 3.29 2.15
CA ALA A 65 -9.69 3.58 3.43
C ALA A 65 -8.66 4.00 4.50
N LEU A 66 -7.53 3.30 4.54
CA LEU A 66 -6.43 3.60 5.47
C LEU A 66 -5.79 4.96 5.17
N ALA A 67 -5.53 5.29 3.91
CA ALA A 67 -4.97 6.57 3.51
C ALA A 67 -5.94 7.74 3.80
N ARG A 68 -7.24 7.55 3.60
CA ARG A 68 -8.27 8.52 4.00
C ARG A 68 -8.32 8.69 5.51
N TYR A 69 -8.28 7.60 6.27
CA TYR A 69 -8.24 7.67 7.72
C TYR A 69 -7.05 8.51 8.22
N VAL A 70 -5.87 8.29 7.66
CA VAL A 70 -4.66 9.09 7.98
C VAL A 70 -4.84 10.57 7.59
N ALA A 71 -5.48 10.86 6.47
CA ALA A 71 -5.76 12.24 6.05
C ALA A 71 -6.78 12.95 6.95
N ASP A 72 -7.82 12.22 7.40
CA ASP A 72 -8.86 12.74 8.30
C ASP A 72 -8.37 12.85 9.77
N HIS A 73 -7.36 12.03 10.14
CA HIS A 73 -6.79 11.93 11.47
C HIS A 73 -5.26 12.10 11.44
N PRO A 74 -4.75 13.29 11.06
CA PRO A 74 -3.31 13.51 10.91
C PRO A 74 -2.52 13.27 12.21
N GLU A 75 -3.14 13.40 13.37
CA GLU A 75 -2.54 13.12 14.68
C GLU A 75 -2.00 11.67 14.81
N VAL A 76 -2.51 10.75 14.01
CA VAL A 76 -2.04 9.36 13.98
C VAL A 76 -0.60 9.26 13.49
N VAL A 77 -0.19 10.15 12.57
CA VAL A 77 1.13 10.09 11.91
C VAL A 77 1.96 11.37 12.05
N ALA A 78 1.36 12.50 12.40
CA ALA A 78 2.07 13.79 12.44
C ALA A 78 3.27 13.76 13.40
N GLY A 79 4.45 14.14 12.89
CA GLY A 79 5.70 14.12 13.62
C GLY A 79 6.28 12.73 13.91
N ARG A 80 5.66 11.66 13.40
CA ARG A 80 6.00 10.25 13.68
C ARG A 80 6.71 9.60 12.49
N ARG A 81 7.47 8.54 12.77
CA ARG A 81 8.09 7.68 11.77
C ARG A 81 7.10 6.58 11.39
N VAL A 82 6.72 6.55 10.12
CA VAL A 82 5.72 5.61 9.58
C VAL A 82 6.40 4.52 8.78
N PHE A 83 5.95 3.28 8.94
CA PHE A 83 6.33 2.15 8.13
C PHE A 83 5.09 1.58 7.43
N ASP A 84 5.08 1.58 6.10
CA ASP A 84 3.99 1.11 5.25
C ASP A 84 4.33 -0.29 4.73
N LEU A 85 3.66 -1.31 5.26
CA LEU A 85 3.90 -2.72 4.97
C LEU A 85 3.11 -3.15 3.72
N GLY A 86 3.79 -3.72 2.73
CA GLY A 86 3.17 -4.13 1.48
C GLY A 86 2.62 -2.92 0.72
N SER A 87 3.44 -1.90 0.59
CA SER A 87 3.04 -0.53 0.22
C SER A 87 2.43 -0.38 -1.18
N GLY A 88 2.67 -1.34 -2.10
CA GLY A 88 2.15 -1.35 -3.46
C GLY A 88 2.47 -0.06 -4.23
N SER A 89 1.47 0.81 -4.39
CA SER A 89 1.61 2.10 -5.07
C SER A 89 2.33 3.18 -4.24
N GLY A 90 2.52 2.96 -2.94
CA GLY A 90 2.99 3.98 -1.99
C GLY A 90 1.87 4.87 -1.43
N LEU A 91 0.61 4.51 -1.62
CA LEU A 91 -0.54 5.34 -1.26
C LEU A 91 -0.52 5.76 0.22
N CYS A 92 -0.41 4.79 1.14
CA CYS A 92 -0.44 5.06 2.57
C CYS A 92 0.81 5.82 3.04
N ALA A 93 2.00 5.46 2.50
CA ALA A 93 3.23 6.18 2.78
C ALA A 93 3.17 7.64 2.34
N ILE A 94 2.64 7.94 1.15
CA ILE A 94 2.49 9.29 0.61
C ILE A 94 1.44 10.08 1.42
N ALA A 95 0.28 9.48 1.72
CA ALA A 95 -0.74 10.10 2.54
C ALA A 95 -0.19 10.47 3.93
N SER A 96 0.62 9.61 4.53
CA SER A 96 1.28 9.89 5.81
C SER A 96 2.22 11.10 5.73
N MET A 97 3.01 11.20 4.66
CA MET A 97 3.89 12.36 4.47
C MET A 97 3.08 13.65 4.30
N GLN A 98 1.97 13.62 3.57
CA GLN A 98 1.07 14.78 3.41
C GLN A 98 0.37 15.15 4.72
N ALA A 99 0.10 14.17 5.59
CA ALA A 99 -0.46 14.35 6.93
C ALA A 99 0.57 14.78 7.99
N GLY A 100 1.82 15.05 7.58
CA GLY A 100 2.86 15.60 8.46
C GLY A 100 3.72 14.57 9.18
N ALA A 101 3.80 13.33 8.70
CA ALA A 101 4.75 12.35 9.23
C ALA A 101 6.20 12.88 9.13
N ALA A 102 7.01 12.61 10.17
CA ALA A 102 8.43 13.01 10.19
C ALA A 102 9.24 12.24 9.12
N ALA A 103 8.89 10.99 8.90
CA ALA A 103 9.45 10.14 7.87
C ALA A 103 8.46 9.04 7.50
N SER A 104 8.53 8.57 6.27
CA SER A 104 7.78 7.38 5.84
C SER A 104 8.68 6.43 5.07
N THR A 105 8.57 5.14 5.39
CA THR A 105 9.29 4.04 4.74
C THR A 105 8.28 3.05 4.20
N ALA A 106 8.38 2.74 2.92
CA ALA A 106 7.54 1.77 2.22
C ALA A 106 8.32 0.46 2.06
N ALA A 107 7.78 -0.65 2.56
CA ALA A 107 8.32 -1.99 2.34
C ALA A 107 7.56 -2.70 1.22
N GLU A 108 8.29 -3.23 0.25
CA GLU A 108 7.70 -3.85 -0.93
C GLU A 108 8.66 -4.89 -1.55
N ILE A 109 8.10 -5.95 -2.14
CA ILE A 109 8.88 -7.03 -2.76
C ILE A 109 8.94 -6.90 -4.30
N ASP A 110 7.98 -6.21 -4.90
CA ASP A 110 7.90 -6.05 -6.36
C ASP A 110 8.75 -4.87 -6.84
N GLY A 111 9.71 -5.14 -7.74
CA GLY A 111 10.58 -4.12 -8.32
C GLY A 111 9.85 -3.06 -9.16
N PHE A 112 8.69 -3.35 -9.74
CA PHE A 112 7.85 -2.35 -10.42
C PHE A 112 7.13 -1.48 -9.40
N ALA A 113 6.65 -2.06 -8.30
CA ALA A 113 6.08 -1.30 -7.19
C ALA A 113 7.10 -0.31 -6.61
N ILE A 114 8.35 -0.72 -6.40
CA ILE A 114 9.44 0.18 -5.97
C ILE A 114 9.56 1.38 -6.92
N ALA A 115 9.59 1.13 -8.24
CA ALA A 115 9.67 2.18 -9.22
C ALA A 115 8.42 3.10 -9.22
N ALA A 116 7.24 2.53 -8.96
CA ALA A 116 6.00 3.28 -8.81
C ALA A 116 6.02 4.16 -7.55
N ILE A 117 6.41 3.64 -6.39
CA ILE A 117 6.54 4.39 -5.12
C ILE A 117 7.46 5.60 -5.31
N GLU A 118 8.64 5.40 -5.92
CA GLU A 118 9.60 6.48 -6.19
C GLU A 118 9.03 7.58 -7.10
N ARG A 119 8.24 7.20 -8.10
CA ARG A 119 7.61 8.16 -9.01
C ARG A 119 6.44 8.88 -8.36
N ASN A 120 5.60 8.12 -7.67
CA ASN A 120 4.42 8.64 -6.99
C ASN A 120 4.81 9.62 -5.88
N SER A 121 5.80 9.28 -5.05
CA SER A 121 6.28 10.17 -4.00
C SER A 121 6.82 11.50 -4.56
N ARG A 122 7.60 11.46 -5.64
CA ARG A 122 8.07 12.68 -6.33
C ARG A 122 6.92 13.50 -6.91
N ALA A 123 5.92 12.85 -7.53
CA ALA A 123 4.77 13.52 -8.10
C ALA A 123 3.89 14.21 -7.04
N ASN A 124 3.98 13.77 -5.80
CA ASN A 124 3.31 14.36 -4.64
C ASN A 124 4.21 15.30 -3.82
N GLY A 125 5.41 15.61 -4.32
CA GLY A 125 6.33 16.55 -3.64
C GLY A 125 6.90 16.04 -2.32
N CYS A 126 6.84 14.72 -2.06
CA CYS A 126 7.36 14.12 -0.83
C CYS A 126 8.48 13.11 -1.11
N ARG A 127 9.15 12.68 -0.04
CA ARG A 127 10.18 11.64 -0.10
C ARG A 127 9.76 10.48 0.78
N VAL A 128 9.61 9.31 0.19
CA VAL A 128 9.37 8.04 0.86
C VAL A 128 10.64 7.20 0.73
N ALA A 129 11.16 6.70 1.84
CA ALA A 129 12.23 5.71 1.83
C ALA A 129 11.66 4.35 1.38
N VAL A 130 12.49 3.52 0.74
CA VAL A 130 12.02 2.24 0.21
C VAL A 130 12.88 1.10 0.72
N VAL A 131 12.22 0.05 1.21
CA VAL A 131 12.81 -1.23 1.60
C VAL A 131 12.34 -2.28 0.59
N HIS A 132 13.25 -2.69 -0.31
CA HIS A 132 12.95 -3.68 -1.36
C HIS A 132 13.30 -5.08 -0.89
N ARG A 133 12.49 -5.69 -0.06
CA ARG A 133 12.58 -7.08 0.39
C ARG A 133 11.35 -7.51 1.18
N ASP A 134 11.19 -8.82 1.35
CA ASP A 134 10.25 -9.38 2.32
C ASP A 134 10.78 -9.15 3.74
N VAL A 135 9.99 -8.46 4.56
CA VAL A 135 10.35 -8.09 5.94
C VAL A 135 9.64 -8.96 6.99
N LEU A 136 8.73 -9.84 6.58
CA LEU A 136 7.86 -10.57 7.52
C LEU A 136 8.61 -11.59 8.40
N ASP A 137 9.80 -12.01 7.98
CA ASP A 137 10.67 -12.89 8.78
C ASP A 137 11.70 -12.12 9.61
N GLU A 138 11.73 -10.79 9.48
CA GLU A 138 12.60 -9.90 10.24
C GLU A 138 11.86 -9.32 11.46
N ASP A 139 12.63 -8.72 12.37
CA ASP A 139 12.04 -7.91 13.43
C ASP A 139 11.40 -6.64 12.86
N PRO A 140 10.28 -6.16 13.45
CA PRO A 140 9.70 -4.89 13.09
C PRO A 140 10.73 -3.74 13.20
N PRO A 141 10.72 -2.80 12.26
CA PRO A 141 11.70 -1.71 12.20
C PRO A 141 11.50 -0.72 13.35
N ASP A 142 12.47 0.18 13.50
CA ASP A 142 12.33 1.33 14.39
C ASP A 142 11.38 2.36 13.76
N ALA A 143 10.10 2.22 14.07
CA ALA A 143 9.00 3.05 13.64
C ALA A 143 8.07 3.37 14.81
N ASP A 144 7.29 4.43 14.68
CA ASP A 144 6.30 4.82 15.67
C ASP A 144 4.90 4.32 15.28
N VAL A 145 4.68 4.14 13.96
CA VAL A 145 3.42 3.64 13.38
C VAL A 145 3.71 2.67 12.24
N VAL A 146 3.00 1.56 12.22
CA VAL A 146 2.91 0.64 11.08
C VAL A 146 1.54 0.79 10.44
N LEU A 147 1.51 0.98 9.13
CA LEU A 147 0.33 0.93 8.29
C LEU A 147 0.36 -0.37 7.46
N ALA A 148 -0.80 -1.04 7.34
CA ALA A 148 -0.93 -2.26 6.55
C ALA A 148 -2.28 -2.27 5.81
N GLY A 149 -2.27 -1.93 4.53
CA GLY A 149 -3.44 -1.94 3.66
C GLY A 149 -3.54 -3.22 2.84
N ASP A 150 -4.74 -3.80 2.78
CA ASP A 150 -5.07 -4.94 1.89
C ASP A 150 -4.19 -6.20 2.06
N CYS A 151 -3.70 -6.48 3.25
CA CYS A 151 -2.76 -7.59 3.51
C CYS A 151 -3.45 -8.96 3.74
N TRP A 152 -4.78 -9.06 3.64
CA TRP A 152 -5.53 -10.29 3.94
C TRP A 152 -6.24 -10.92 2.75
N TYR A 153 -5.72 -10.75 1.54
CA TYR A 153 -6.28 -11.35 0.31
C TYR A 153 -5.86 -12.81 0.09
N ASP A 154 -4.79 -13.26 0.74
CA ASP A 154 -4.24 -14.62 0.64
C ASP A 154 -4.00 -15.21 2.03
N ALA A 155 -4.32 -16.51 2.21
CA ALA A 155 -4.22 -17.18 3.50
C ALA A 155 -2.77 -17.27 4.02
N ARG A 156 -1.80 -17.60 3.15
CA ARG A 156 -0.40 -17.75 3.55
C ARG A 156 0.21 -16.41 3.95
N LEU A 157 -0.19 -15.35 3.23
CA LEU A 157 0.24 -14.00 3.59
C LEU A 157 -0.35 -13.60 4.95
N ALA A 158 -1.64 -13.84 5.18
CA ALA A 158 -2.33 -13.53 6.44
C ALA A 158 -1.67 -14.23 7.64
N GLU A 159 -1.28 -15.51 7.49
CA GLU A 159 -0.57 -16.29 8.52
C GLU A 159 0.79 -15.70 8.91
N ARG A 160 1.43 -14.92 8.06
CA ARG A 160 2.73 -14.27 8.31
C ARG A 160 2.55 -12.82 8.79
N VAL A 161 1.60 -12.10 8.21
CA VAL A 161 1.36 -10.68 8.49
C VAL A 161 0.89 -10.47 9.94
N LEU A 162 -0.11 -11.21 10.39
CA LEU A 162 -0.67 -11.02 11.75
C LEU A 162 0.38 -11.17 12.85
N PRO A 163 1.18 -12.26 12.92
CA PRO A 163 2.22 -12.39 13.92
C PRO A 163 3.29 -11.28 13.85
N TRP A 164 3.63 -10.82 12.66
CA TRP A 164 4.57 -9.73 12.48
C TRP A 164 4.02 -8.41 13.04
N LEU A 165 2.76 -8.07 12.74
CA LEU A 165 2.09 -6.90 13.27
C LEU A 165 1.92 -6.97 14.80
N GLN A 166 1.66 -8.16 15.35
CA GLN A 166 1.62 -8.37 16.80
C GLN A 166 2.97 -8.10 17.46
N ARG A 167 4.08 -8.56 16.85
CA ARG A 167 5.43 -8.23 17.33
C ARG A 167 5.70 -6.71 17.28
N ALA A 168 5.21 -6.02 16.24
CA ALA A 168 5.33 -4.56 16.16
C ALA A 168 4.59 -3.88 17.33
N ARG A 169 3.33 -4.26 17.56
CA ARG A 169 2.53 -3.75 18.67
C ARG A 169 3.18 -4.04 20.03
N ASP A 170 3.71 -5.25 20.25
CA ASP A 170 4.33 -5.66 21.50
C ASP A 170 5.62 -4.85 21.80
N ARG A 171 6.20 -4.23 20.77
CA ARG A 171 7.31 -3.26 20.89
C ARG A 171 6.84 -1.83 21.10
N GLY A 172 5.53 -1.60 21.26
CA GLY A 172 4.95 -0.28 21.47
C GLY A 172 4.72 0.53 20.19
N ILE A 173 4.77 -0.10 19.02
CA ILE A 173 4.47 0.54 17.73
C ILE A 173 2.95 0.51 17.52
N ASP A 174 2.35 1.64 17.20
CA ASP A 174 0.94 1.68 16.83
C ASP A 174 0.73 1.00 15.47
N VAL A 175 -0.26 0.13 15.38
CA VAL A 175 -0.57 -0.61 14.14
C VAL A 175 -1.96 -0.25 13.67
N VAL A 176 -2.05 0.32 12.46
CA VAL A 176 -3.32 0.64 11.80
C VAL A 176 -3.43 -0.12 10.48
N VAL A 177 -4.57 -0.75 10.29
CA VAL A 177 -4.84 -1.68 9.20
C VAL A 177 -6.00 -1.15 8.36
N GLY A 178 -5.93 -1.32 7.04
CA GLY A 178 -7.02 -1.02 6.13
C GLY A 178 -7.47 -2.28 5.38
N ASP A 179 -8.76 -2.60 5.40
CA ASP A 179 -9.29 -3.76 4.68
C ASP A 179 -10.79 -3.63 4.38
N PRO A 180 -11.31 -4.14 3.25
CA PRO A 180 -12.75 -4.17 2.94
C PRO A 180 -13.52 -5.30 3.61
N GLY A 181 -12.93 -6.01 4.58
CA GLY A 181 -13.55 -7.16 5.27
C GLY A 181 -13.29 -8.48 4.56
N ARG A 182 -12.09 -8.68 4.02
CA ARG A 182 -11.73 -9.92 3.34
C ARG A 182 -11.78 -11.14 4.27
N ARG A 183 -11.92 -12.30 3.64
CA ARG A 183 -12.12 -13.59 4.32
C ARG A 183 -11.06 -13.90 5.40
N PHE A 184 -9.82 -13.48 5.19
CA PHE A 184 -8.72 -13.80 6.10
C PHE A 184 -8.39 -12.68 7.09
N LEU A 185 -9.21 -11.60 7.10
CA LEU A 185 -9.04 -10.51 8.07
C LEU A 185 -9.24 -11.03 9.50
N PRO A 186 -8.28 -10.81 10.44
CA PRO A 186 -8.35 -11.32 11.79
C PRO A 186 -9.22 -10.40 12.67
N VAL A 187 -10.52 -10.37 12.44
CA VAL A 187 -11.47 -9.42 13.06
C VAL A 187 -11.41 -9.40 14.59
N ASP A 188 -11.16 -10.56 15.22
CA ASP A 188 -11.06 -10.68 16.68
C ASP A 188 -9.84 -9.95 17.26
N ALA A 189 -8.80 -9.73 16.45
CA ALA A 189 -7.60 -9.00 16.84
C ALA A 189 -7.70 -7.50 16.58
N LEU A 190 -8.82 -7.01 16.01
CA LEU A 190 -8.94 -5.65 15.50
C LEU A 190 -10.02 -4.86 16.26
N VAL A 191 -9.85 -3.54 16.29
CA VAL A 191 -10.85 -2.56 16.74
C VAL A 191 -11.14 -1.62 15.58
N GLU A 192 -12.39 -1.54 15.15
CA GLU A 192 -12.81 -0.59 14.10
C GLU A 192 -12.59 0.85 14.56
N LEU A 193 -11.96 1.65 13.71
CA LEU A 193 -11.70 3.07 13.92
C LEU A 193 -12.63 3.92 13.07
N ALA A 194 -12.76 3.58 11.78
CA ALA A 194 -13.58 4.31 10.83
C ALA A 194 -13.99 3.41 9.66
N ALA A 195 -15.09 3.78 8.99
CA ALA A 195 -15.56 3.12 7.78
C ALA A 195 -15.72 4.14 6.65
N TYR A 196 -15.33 3.76 5.45
CA TYR A 196 -15.34 4.61 4.25
C TYR A 196 -16.05 3.91 3.10
N GLU A 197 -16.89 4.65 2.38
CA GLU A 197 -17.26 4.25 1.02
C GLU A 197 -16.13 4.67 0.08
N VAL A 198 -15.52 3.71 -0.58
CA VAL A 198 -14.42 3.93 -1.51
C VAL A 198 -14.84 3.52 -2.92
N ARG A 199 -14.35 4.27 -3.90
CA ARG A 199 -14.54 3.92 -5.32
C ARG A 199 -13.36 3.07 -5.75
N THR A 200 -13.68 1.90 -6.27
CA THR A 200 -12.70 0.98 -6.84
C THR A 200 -12.84 0.94 -8.35
N THR A 201 -11.84 0.44 -9.04
CA THR A 201 -11.99 0.11 -10.46
C THR A 201 -12.77 -1.20 -10.55
N THR A 202 -13.90 -1.20 -11.24
CA THR A 202 -14.83 -2.32 -11.43
C THR A 202 -14.20 -3.64 -11.85
N GLU A 203 -13.01 -3.60 -12.44
CA GLU A 203 -12.32 -4.80 -12.93
C GLU A 203 -11.59 -5.60 -11.82
N LEU A 204 -11.39 -5.00 -10.64
CA LEU A 204 -10.61 -5.60 -9.56
C LEU A 204 -11.45 -5.95 -8.33
N GLU A 205 -12.57 -5.29 -8.18
CA GLU A 205 -13.54 -5.52 -7.11
C GLU A 205 -14.92 -5.48 -7.77
N ASP A 206 -15.78 -6.45 -7.48
CA ASP A 206 -17.08 -6.69 -8.16
C ASP A 206 -18.09 -5.51 -8.10
N LEU A 207 -17.72 -4.38 -7.49
CA LEU A 207 -18.60 -3.23 -7.28
C LEU A 207 -17.86 -1.91 -7.56
N ASP A 208 -18.54 -0.95 -8.19
CA ASP A 208 -18.08 0.43 -8.40
C ASP A 208 -17.77 1.18 -7.09
N ARG A 209 -18.40 0.73 -6.01
CA ARG A 209 -18.21 1.24 -4.65
C ARG A 209 -18.19 0.07 -3.69
N THR A 210 -17.21 0.08 -2.82
CA THR A 210 -17.15 -0.88 -1.72
C THR A 210 -16.98 -0.14 -0.41
N ARG A 211 -17.42 -0.78 0.66
CA ARG A 211 -17.14 -0.29 2.02
C ARG A 211 -15.85 -0.91 2.48
N ALA A 212 -14.96 -0.08 3.02
CA ALA A 212 -13.71 -0.52 3.61
C ALA A 212 -13.47 0.22 4.93
N TRP A 213 -12.68 -0.38 5.79
CA TRP A 213 -12.49 0.09 7.15
C TRP A 213 -11.02 0.34 7.46
N ALA A 214 -10.79 1.29 8.37
CA ALA A 214 -9.56 1.40 9.12
C ALA A 214 -9.75 0.76 10.49
N TYR A 215 -8.77 -0.04 10.92
CA TYR A 215 -8.77 -0.74 12.21
C TYR A 215 -7.48 -0.47 12.95
N ARG A 216 -7.53 -0.56 14.29
CA ARG A 216 -6.35 -0.65 15.15
C ARG A 216 -6.17 -2.09 15.60
N LEU A 217 -4.96 -2.60 15.59
CA LEU A 217 -4.60 -3.88 16.19
C LEU A 217 -4.70 -3.79 17.73
N ARG A 218 -5.35 -4.77 18.37
CA ARG A 218 -5.52 -4.84 19.83
C ARG A 218 -4.22 -5.15 20.54
#